data_129021827ae3bc12c31b9a1c4895eca4
#
_entry.id   129021827ae3bc12c31b9a1c4895eca4
#
_cell.length_a   1.000
_cell.length_b   1.000
_cell.length_c   1.000
_cell.angle_alpha   90.00
_cell.angle_beta   90.00
_cell.angle_gamma   90.00
#
_symmetry.space_group_name_H-M   'P 1'
#
loop_
_entity.id
_entity.type
_entity.pdbx_description
1 polymer ?
#
loop_
_entity_poly.entity_id
_entity_poly.type
_entity_poly.pdbx_seq_one_letter_code
_entity_poly.pdbx_strand_id
1 'polypeptide(L)'
;HQMLSDVTYGFISGTSVARDFVELPSQLYEHWLEVPAVLEAHARHHETGEAMPADMLQRLLAAATYDQGFATVEFVSSAMVDLEFHTGPAPADPMQRQAEVLETLCMPRAIRMRHATPHFAHVFSGDGYSAGYYSYMWSEVMDADGFAAFEEAGDPFDPATAQWLERFILSAGGSEDAEA
;
A
#
# COMPACT_ATOMS: atom_id res chain seq x y z
N HIS A 1 -5.85 7.68 9.80
CA HIS A 1 -6.50 8.75 9.02
C HIS A 1 -7.82 9.16 9.67
N GLN A 2 -8.76 8.21 9.86
CA GLN A 2 -10.09 8.52 10.45
C GLN A 2 -10.03 9.25 11.80
N MET A 3 -9.14 8.83 12.71
CA MET A 3 -9.02 9.43 14.04
C MET A 3 -8.41 10.84 14.07
N LEU A 4 -7.69 11.21 13.03
CA LEU A 4 -6.99 12.49 12.95
C LEU A 4 -7.69 13.49 12.02
N SER A 5 -8.77 13.09 11.36
CA SER A 5 -9.55 14.01 10.50
C SER A 5 -10.22 15.08 11.34
N ASP A 6 -10.01 16.35 10.98
CA ASP A 6 -10.62 17.53 11.60
C ASP A 6 -11.56 18.22 10.59
N VAL A 7 -12.68 17.58 10.32
CA VAL A 7 -13.68 18.02 9.32
C VAL A 7 -15.06 18.22 9.96
N THR A 8 -15.83 19.17 9.43
CA THR A 8 -17.17 19.49 9.97
C THR A 8 -18.17 18.36 9.78
N TYR A 9 -18.09 17.62 8.67
CA TYR A 9 -19.06 16.60 8.31
C TYR A 9 -18.42 15.21 8.28
N GLY A 10 -18.95 14.27 9.04
CA GLY A 10 -18.41 12.90 9.15
C GLY A 10 -18.31 12.13 7.83
N PHE A 11 -19.14 12.46 6.81
CA PHE A 11 -19.10 11.78 5.51
C PHE A 11 -17.91 12.19 4.61
N ILE A 12 -17.16 13.23 4.99
CA ILE A 12 -15.91 13.64 4.33
C ILE A 12 -14.69 13.39 5.23
N SER A 13 -14.83 12.59 6.30
CA SER A 13 -13.72 12.29 7.20
C SER A 13 -12.89 11.09 6.73
N GLY A 14 -11.64 11.10 7.09
CA GLY A 14 -10.73 9.96 6.98
C GLY A 14 -10.66 9.37 5.59
N THR A 15 -11.24 8.18 5.43
CA THR A 15 -11.18 7.39 4.19
C THR A 15 -12.14 7.83 3.09
N SER A 16 -12.87 8.93 3.29
CA SER A 16 -13.77 9.52 2.28
C SER A 16 -13.00 10.44 1.33
N VAL A 17 -11.96 9.91 0.73
CA VAL A 17 -11.03 10.56 -0.20
C VAL A 17 -10.96 9.78 -1.51
N ALA A 18 -10.21 10.28 -2.50
CA ALA A 18 -9.97 9.55 -3.75
C ALA A 18 -9.41 8.15 -3.50
N ARG A 19 -9.81 7.18 -4.30
CA ARG A 19 -9.43 5.77 -4.10
C ARG A 19 -7.92 5.56 -4.13
N ASP A 20 -7.24 6.21 -5.04
CA ASP A 20 -5.79 6.14 -5.21
C ASP A 20 -4.98 6.98 -4.20
N PHE A 21 -5.68 7.74 -3.35
CA PHE A 21 -5.09 8.47 -2.23
C PHE A 21 -5.36 7.79 -0.87
N VAL A 22 -6.40 6.97 -0.77
CA VAL A 22 -6.90 6.46 0.51
C VAL A 22 -5.89 5.63 1.30
N GLU A 23 -4.99 4.93 0.60
CA GLU A 23 -3.98 4.07 1.21
C GLU A 23 -2.66 4.80 1.55
N LEU A 24 -2.52 6.08 1.13
CA LEU A 24 -1.32 6.85 1.45
C LEU A 24 -0.96 6.84 2.94
N PRO A 25 -1.87 7.12 3.89
CA PRO A 25 -1.49 7.12 5.30
C PRO A 25 -1.11 5.74 5.82
N SER A 26 -1.79 4.67 5.39
CA SER A 26 -1.49 3.31 5.83
C SER A 26 -0.14 2.84 5.34
N GLN A 27 0.16 3.04 4.06
CA GLN A 27 1.44 2.66 3.46
C GLN A 27 2.59 3.53 3.98
N LEU A 28 2.37 4.84 4.14
CA LEU A 28 3.37 5.74 4.71
C LEU A 28 3.84 5.27 6.10
N TYR A 29 2.92 4.84 6.96
CA TYR A 29 3.28 4.38 8.31
C TYR A 29 4.06 3.05 8.30
N GLU A 30 4.03 2.27 7.23
CA GLU A 30 4.81 1.04 7.10
C GLU A 30 6.32 1.33 7.09
N HIS A 31 6.76 2.48 6.56
CA HIS A 31 8.17 2.87 6.54
C HIS A 31 8.81 2.90 7.93
N TRP A 32 8.05 3.29 8.98
CA TRP A 32 8.58 3.28 10.35
C TRP A 32 8.88 1.88 10.88
N LEU A 33 8.30 0.82 10.30
CA LEU A 33 8.65 -0.56 10.67
C LEU A 33 10.04 -0.98 10.19
N GLU A 34 10.68 -0.20 9.33
CA GLU A 34 12.05 -0.41 8.88
C GLU A 34 13.06 0.54 9.55
N VAL A 35 12.60 1.53 10.31
CA VAL A 35 13.45 2.44 11.05
C VAL A 35 14.16 1.72 12.19
N PRO A 36 15.52 1.72 12.24
CA PRO A 36 16.27 0.96 13.24
C PRO A 36 15.87 1.29 14.68
N ALA A 37 15.64 2.55 15.00
CA ALA A 37 15.24 2.96 16.34
C ALA A 37 13.89 2.38 16.77
N VAL A 38 12.93 2.22 15.84
CA VAL A 38 11.64 1.58 16.11
C VAL A 38 11.84 0.09 16.34
N LEU A 39 12.61 -0.57 15.51
CA LEU A 39 12.88 -2.00 15.64
C LEU A 39 13.67 -2.32 16.91
N GLU A 40 14.66 -1.53 17.29
CA GLU A 40 15.40 -1.67 18.55
C GLU A 40 14.49 -1.50 19.78
N ALA A 41 13.53 -0.59 19.72
CA ALA A 41 12.61 -0.34 20.82
C ALA A 41 11.54 -1.44 20.94
N HIS A 42 11.00 -1.92 19.83
CA HIS A 42 9.77 -2.71 19.79
C HIS A 42 9.95 -4.17 19.32
N ALA A 43 10.94 -4.48 18.48
CA ALA A 43 11.21 -5.84 18.03
C ALA A 43 11.90 -6.65 19.11
N ARG A 44 11.11 -7.16 20.08
CA ARG A 44 11.58 -7.89 21.25
C ARG A 44 11.03 -9.31 21.29
N HIS A 45 11.85 -10.24 21.79
CA HIS A 45 11.42 -11.62 21.95
C HIS A 45 10.26 -11.70 22.95
N HIS A 46 9.17 -12.36 22.57
CA HIS A 46 7.89 -12.35 23.28
C HIS A 46 7.97 -12.95 24.70
N GLU A 47 8.90 -13.86 24.99
CA GLU A 47 9.08 -14.47 26.29
C GLU A 47 10.19 -13.80 27.10
N THR A 48 11.36 -13.51 26.46
CA THR A 48 12.54 -13.01 27.18
C THR A 48 12.62 -11.50 27.26
N GLY A 49 11.93 -10.78 26.36
CA GLY A 49 12.02 -9.32 26.22
C GLY A 49 13.34 -8.83 25.62
N GLU A 50 14.23 -9.75 25.21
CA GLU A 50 15.50 -9.39 24.58
C GLU A 50 15.25 -8.70 23.23
N ALA A 51 16.08 -7.71 22.88
CA ALA A 51 16.04 -7.03 21.58
C ALA A 51 16.43 -8.00 20.45
N MET A 52 15.91 -7.76 19.26
CA MET A 52 16.31 -8.51 18.06
C MET A 52 17.84 -8.41 17.86
N PRO A 53 18.54 -9.53 17.63
CA PRO A 53 19.98 -9.48 17.33
C PRO A 53 20.29 -8.60 16.10
N ALA A 54 21.36 -7.81 16.19
CA ALA A 54 21.70 -6.84 15.14
C ALA A 54 21.94 -7.49 13.76
N ASP A 55 22.50 -8.70 13.73
CA ASP A 55 22.70 -9.45 12.48
C ASP A 55 21.38 -9.94 11.87
N MET A 56 20.40 -10.25 12.70
CA MET A 56 19.03 -10.60 12.26
C MET A 56 18.32 -9.36 11.69
N LEU A 57 18.46 -8.21 12.35
CA LEU A 57 17.93 -6.95 11.87
C LEU A 57 18.49 -6.57 10.50
N GLN A 58 19.83 -6.65 10.34
CA GLN A 58 20.47 -6.38 9.06
C GLN A 58 19.99 -7.31 7.94
N ARG A 59 19.80 -8.59 8.23
CA ARG A 59 19.26 -9.56 7.25
C ARG A 59 17.82 -9.28 6.91
N LEU A 60 17.02 -8.86 7.87
CA LEU A 60 15.62 -8.47 7.65
C LEU A 60 15.55 -7.30 6.66
N LEU A 61 16.27 -6.22 6.94
CA LEU A 61 16.30 -5.04 6.07
C LEU A 61 16.86 -5.36 4.67
N ALA A 62 17.89 -6.19 4.58
CA ALA A 62 18.44 -6.63 3.29
C ALA A 62 17.48 -7.52 2.49
N ALA A 63 16.56 -8.22 3.15
CA ALA A 63 15.56 -9.05 2.48
C ALA A 63 14.41 -8.23 1.86
N ALA A 64 14.20 -6.98 2.29
CA ALA A 64 13.12 -6.13 1.80
C ALA A 64 13.17 -5.89 0.27
N THR A 65 14.38 -5.86 -0.30
CA THR A 65 14.57 -5.66 -1.75
C THR A 65 14.74 -6.96 -2.55
N TYR A 66 14.68 -8.13 -1.87
CA TYR A 66 14.83 -9.42 -2.53
C TYR A 66 13.61 -9.74 -3.40
N ASP A 67 13.86 -10.12 -4.65
CA ASP A 67 12.82 -10.42 -5.66
C ASP A 67 11.78 -9.31 -5.89
N GLN A 68 12.13 -8.05 -5.64
CA GLN A 68 11.25 -6.89 -5.82
C GLN A 68 10.66 -6.81 -7.23
N GLY A 69 11.42 -7.15 -8.27
CA GLY A 69 10.91 -7.18 -9.65
C GLY A 69 9.77 -8.18 -9.82
N PHE A 70 9.85 -9.36 -9.19
CA PHE A 70 8.76 -10.33 -9.22
C PHE A 70 7.55 -9.83 -8.41
N ALA A 71 7.75 -9.29 -7.22
CA ALA A 71 6.68 -8.74 -6.38
C ALA A 71 5.90 -7.65 -7.13
N THR A 72 6.60 -6.76 -7.83
CA THR A 72 5.98 -5.71 -8.66
C THR A 72 5.15 -6.31 -9.80
N VAL A 73 5.68 -7.30 -10.54
CA VAL A 73 4.94 -7.96 -11.63
C VAL A 73 3.71 -8.71 -11.09
N GLU A 74 3.83 -9.37 -9.93
CA GLU A 74 2.71 -10.06 -9.28
C GLU A 74 1.59 -9.08 -8.91
N PHE A 75 1.95 -7.92 -8.34
CA PHE A 75 1.00 -6.86 -8.01
C PHE A 75 0.33 -6.29 -9.29
N VAL A 76 1.14 -5.89 -10.28
CA VAL A 76 0.64 -5.34 -11.56
C VAL A 76 -0.28 -6.34 -12.25
N SER A 77 0.03 -7.63 -12.19
CA SER A 77 -0.83 -8.68 -12.74
C SER A 77 -2.22 -8.66 -12.11
N SER A 78 -2.30 -8.50 -10.79
CA SER A 78 -3.57 -8.40 -10.07
C SER A 78 -4.36 -7.14 -10.48
N ALA A 79 -3.69 -6.00 -10.58
CA ALA A 79 -4.31 -4.73 -11.00
C ALA A 79 -4.79 -4.78 -12.46
N MET A 80 -4.03 -5.39 -13.35
CA MET A 80 -4.43 -5.54 -14.75
C MET A 80 -5.61 -6.49 -14.95
N VAL A 81 -5.67 -7.58 -14.18
CA VAL A 81 -6.83 -8.48 -14.18
C VAL A 81 -8.06 -7.76 -13.63
N ASP A 82 -7.94 -7.00 -12.54
CA ASP A 82 -9.02 -6.16 -12.01
C ASP A 82 -9.55 -5.20 -13.07
N LEU A 83 -8.70 -4.42 -13.69
CA LEU A 83 -9.07 -3.47 -14.75
C LEU A 83 -9.77 -4.17 -15.92
N GLU A 84 -9.22 -5.27 -16.41
CA GLU A 84 -9.78 -6.01 -17.54
C GLU A 84 -11.20 -6.52 -17.28
N PHE A 85 -11.47 -6.99 -16.05
CA PHE A 85 -12.79 -7.49 -15.68
C PHE A 85 -13.83 -6.41 -15.42
N HIS A 86 -13.40 -5.16 -15.15
CA HIS A 86 -14.29 -4.05 -14.85
C HIS A 86 -14.43 -3.01 -15.96
N THR A 87 -13.62 -3.11 -17.03
CA THR A 87 -13.69 -2.19 -18.19
C THR A 87 -14.49 -2.72 -19.37
N GLY A 88 -14.88 -4.00 -19.36
CA GLY A 88 -15.57 -4.65 -20.45
C GLY A 88 -16.72 -5.55 -19.99
N PRO A 89 -17.35 -6.29 -20.92
CA PRO A 89 -18.35 -7.27 -20.57
C PRO A 89 -17.72 -8.44 -19.81
N ALA A 90 -18.46 -9.02 -18.87
CA ALA A 90 -18.00 -10.19 -18.14
C ALA A 90 -17.61 -11.33 -19.10
N PRO A 91 -16.40 -11.90 -18.98
CA PRO A 91 -15.96 -12.97 -19.84
C PRO A 91 -16.74 -14.28 -19.59
N ALA A 92 -16.94 -15.07 -20.65
CA ALA A 92 -17.62 -16.36 -20.54
C ALA A 92 -16.83 -17.37 -19.69
N ASP A 93 -15.49 -17.32 -19.76
CA ASP A 93 -14.57 -18.10 -18.94
C ASP A 93 -13.58 -17.16 -18.24
N PRO A 94 -13.81 -16.86 -16.96
CA PRO A 94 -12.92 -15.97 -16.19
C PRO A 94 -11.49 -16.48 -16.07
N MET A 95 -11.29 -17.79 -15.94
CA MET A 95 -9.94 -18.34 -15.79
C MET A 95 -9.15 -18.32 -17.08
N GLN A 96 -9.82 -18.52 -18.22
CA GLN A 96 -9.19 -18.34 -19.53
C GLN A 96 -8.80 -16.87 -19.73
N ARG A 97 -9.69 -15.92 -19.42
CA ARG A 97 -9.40 -14.49 -19.57
C ARG A 97 -8.25 -14.05 -18.67
N GLN A 98 -8.23 -14.49 -17.42
CA GLN A 98 -7.08 -14.27 -16.53
C GLN A 98 -5.78 -14.76 -17.16
N ALA A 99 -5.77 -15.97 -17.70
CA ALA A 99 -4.57 -16.54 -18.33
C ALA A 99 -4.08 -15.70 -19.52
N GLU A 100 -5.00 -15.20 -20.35
CA GLU A 100 -4.70 -14.32 -21.49
C GLU A 100 -4.06 -12.99 -21.00
N VAL A 101 -4.59 -12.37 -19.96
CA VAL A 101 -4.02 -11.15 -19.36
C VAL A 101 -2.61 -11.43 -18.84
N LEU A 102 -2.42 -12.49 -18.08
CA LEU A 102 -1.12 -12.87 -17.52
C LEU A 102 -0.08 -13.17 -18.61
N GLU A 103 -0.50 -13.74 -19.74
CA GLU A 103 0.38 -14.00 -20.88
C GLU A 103 0.90 -12.69 -21.53
N THR A 104 0.07 -11.65 -21.62
CA THR A 104 0.51 -10.32 -22.11
C THR A 104 1.55 -9.68 -21.22
N LEU A 105 1.53 -9.99 -19.91
CA LEU A 105 2.49 -9.52 -18.91
C LEU A 105 3.73 -10.40 -18.79
N CYS A 106 3.85 -11.42 -19.62
CA CYS A 106 4.93 -12.42 -19.56
C CYS A 106 5.07 -13.09 -18.18
N MET A 107 3.96 -13.21 -17.44
CA MET A 107 3.97 -13.86 -16.13
C MET A 107 4.46 -15.32 -16.24
N PRO A 108 5.38 -15.78 -15.39
CA PRO A 108 5.88 -17.14 -15.42
C PRO A 108 4.76 -18.17 -15.24
N ARG A 109 4.58 -19.08 -16.19
CA ARG A 109 3.51 -20.10 -16.16
C ARG A 109 3.61 -21.08 -14.97
N ALA A 110 4.78 -21.22 -14.38
CA ALA A 110 5.01 -22.07 -13.21
C ALA A 110 4.45 -21.46 -11.92
N ILE A 111 4.20 -20.15 -11.90
CA ILE A 111 3.69 -19.41 -10.74
C ILE A 111 2.24 -19.03 -10.99
N ARG A 112 1.38 -19.37 -10.05
CA ARG A 112 -0.03 -18.99 -10.11
C ARG A 112 -0.18 -17.55 -9.63
N MET A 113 -1.11 -16.83 -10.24
CA MET A 113 -1.48 -15.49 -9.77
C MET A 113 -1.92 -15.56 -8.30
N ARG A 114 -1.39 -14.67 -7.48
CA ARG A 114 -1.69 -14.57 -6.05
C ARG A 114 -3.19 -14.39 -5.77
N HIS A 115 -3.83 -13.50 -6.53
CA HIS A 115 -5.27 -13.22 -6.41
C HIS A 115 -6.02 -13.81 -7.63
N ALA A 116 -6.03 -15.14 -7.74
CA ALA A 116 -6.81 -15.79 -8.79
C ALA A 116 -8.26 -15.31 -8.78
N THR A 117 -8.82 -15.02 -9.95
CA THR A 117 -10.13 -14.35 -10.12
C THR A 117 -11.24 -14.90 -9.22
N PRO A 118 -11.43 -16.24 -9.03
CA PRO A 118 -12.48 -16.76 -8.15
C PRO A 118 -12.26 -16.47 -6.66
N HIS A 119 -11.06 -16.08 -6.26
CA HIS A 119 -10.70 -15.77 -4.86
C HIS A 119 -10.40 -14.29 -4.64
N PHE A 120 -10.51 -13.47 -5.67
CA PHE A 120 -10.18 -12.04 -5.58
C PHE A 120 -11.35 -11.22 -5.01
N ALA A 121 -11.78 -11.62 -3.80
CA ALA A 121 -12.88 -10.95 -3.10
C ALA A 121 -12.64 -9.45 -2.91
N HIS A 122 -11.38 -9.01 -2.82
CA HIS A 122 -11.00 -7.61 -2.64
C HIS A 122 -11.62 -6.68 -3.70
N VAL A 123 -11.71 -7.13 -4.95
CA VAL A 123 -12.24 -6.33 -6.07
C VAL A 123 -13.62 -6.82 -6.56
N PHE A 124 -14.09 -8.01 -6.12
CA PHE A 124 -15.34 -8.58 -6.57
C PHE A 124 -16.45 -8.68 -5.52
N SER A 125 -16.16 -8.44 -4.22
CA SER A 125 -17.19 -8.51 -3.18
C SER A 125 -17.98 -7.21 -2.96
N GLY A 126 -17.66 -6.15 -3.70
CA GLY A 126 -18.32 -4.85 -3.66
C GLY A 126 -17.68 -3.91 -4.67
N ASP A 127 -18.20 -2.69 -4.78
CA ASP A 127 -17.71 -1.68 -5.72
C ASP A 127 -16.52 -0.85 -5.21
N GLY A 128 -16.18 -0.99 -3.92
CA GLY A 128 -15.16 -0.18 -3.25
C GLY A 128 -13.77 -0.23 -3.91
N TYR A 129 -13.37 -1.38 -4.46
CA TYR A 129 -12.09 -1.58 -5.15
C TYR A 129 -12.24 -2.10 -6.59
N SER A 130 -13.45 -2.12 -7.14
CA SER A 130 -13.69 -2.50 -8.54
C SER A 130 -12.97 -1.54 -9.48
N ALA A 131 -12.10 -2.06 -10.34
CA ALA A 131 -11.15 -1.30 -11.17
C ALA A 131 -10.21 -0.39 -10.36
N GLY A 132 -10.04 -0.63 -9.07
CA GLY A 132 -9.33 0.23 -8.14
C GLY A 132 -8.12 -0.43 -7.47
N TYR A 133 -7.76 -1.67 -7.82
CA TYR A 133 -6.63 -2.33 -7.18
C TYR A 133 -5.28 -1.67 -7.47
N TYR A 134 -5.15 -0.94 -8.56
CA TYR A 134 -3.98 -0.13 -8.90
C TYR A 134 -3.63 0.92 -7.84
N SER A 135 -4.61 1.33 -7.04
CA SER A 135 -4.51 2.41 -6.06
C SER A 135 -3.38 2.22 -5.04
N TYR A 136 -3.07 0.98 -4.68
CA TYR A 136 -1.96 0.69 -3.77
C TYR A 136 -0.60 1.09 -4.34
N MET A 137 -0.36 0.81 -5.62
CA MET A 137 0.88 1.23 -6.29
C MET A 137 0.94 2.73 -6.51
N TRP A 138 -0.19 3.37 -6.74
CA TRP A 138 -0.28 4.83 -6.84
C TRP A 138 0.02 5.49 -5.49
N SER A 139 -0.57 4.96 -4.42
CA SER A 139 -0.29 5.41 -3.05
C SER A 139 1.16 5.17 -2.64
N GLU A 140 1.80 4.08 -3.11
CA GLU A 140 3.22 3.78 -2.87
C GLU A 140 4.15 4.88 -3.41
N VAL A 141 3.82 5.49 -4.54
CA VAL A 141 4.58 6.63 -5.07
C VAL A 141 4.50 7.83 -4.12
N MET A 142 3.31 8.10 -3.59
CA MET A 142 3.08 9.21 -2.67
C MET A 142 3.65 8.94 -1.27
N ASP A 143 3.57 7.70 -0.78
CA ASP A 143 4.12 7.35 0.53
C ASP A 143 5.64 7.42 0.54
N ALA A 144 6.30 7.00 -0.54
CA ALA A 144 7.74 7.13 -0.70
C ALA A 144 8.18 8.60 -0.71
N ASP A 145 7.48 9.47 -1.42
CA ASP A 145 7.74 10.91 -1.43
C ASP A 145 7.48 11.54 -0.04
N GLY A 146 6.38 11.14 0.59
CA GLY A 146 6.03 11.60 1.94
C GLY A 146 7.05 11.19 3.00
N PHE A 147 7.59 9.96 2.93
CA PHE A 147 8.62 9.51 3.86
C PHE A 147 9.98 10.14 3.55
N ALA A 148 10.28 10.42 2.27
CA ALA A 148 11.50 11.13 1.88
C ALA A 148 11.63 12.50 2.58
N ALA A 149 10.53 13.19 2.87
CA ALA A 149 10.55 14.44 3.62
C ALA A 149 11.14 14.27 5.04
N PHE A 150 10.86 13.15 5.72
CA PHE A 150 11.47 12.83 7.01
C PHE A 150 12.94 12.44 6.88
N GLU A 151 13.32 11.74 5.82
CA GLU A 151 14.72 11.40 5.53
C GLU A 151 15.54 12.67 5.26
N GLU A 152 15.00 13.61 4.48
CA GLU A 152 15.63 14.92 4.19
C GLU A 152 15.77 15.79 5.44
N ALA A 153 14.81 15.70 6.37
CA ALA A 153 14.92 16.34 7.68
C ALA A 153 16.02 15.71 8.56
N GLY A 154 16.46 14.49 8.23
CA GLY A 154 17.46 13.73 8.96
C GLY A 154 16.95 13.11 10.26
N ASP A 155 15.65 13.13 10.49
CA ASP A 155 14.99 12.52 11.66
C ASP A 155 13.62 11.95 11.25
N PRO A 156 13.43 10.62 11.30
CA PRO A 156 12.14 10.01 11.00
C PRO A 156 11.02 10.42 11.98
N PHE A 157 11.35 11.13 13.04
CA PHE A 157 10.41 11.67 14.02
C PHE A 157 10.41 13.20 14.06
N ASP A 158 10.88 13.88 13.00
CA ASP A 158 10.90 15.33 12.94
C ASP A 158 9.51 15.93 13.20
N PRO A 159 9.33 16.73 14.26
CA PRO A 159 8.02 17.24 14.62
C PRO A 159 7.46 18.27 13.63
N ALA A 160 8.30 18.96 12.88
CA ALA A 160 7.83 19.92 11.88
C ALA A 160 7.23 19.21 10.68
N THR A 161 7.92 18.19 10.16
CA THR A 161 7.42 17.34 9.08
C THR A 161 6.14 16.59 9.50
N ALA A 162 6.11 16.06 10.75
CA ALA A 162 4.93 15.41 11.29
C ALA A 162 3.71 16.35 11.39
N GLN A 163 3.91 17.62 11.76
CA GLN A 163 2.83 18.63 11.77
C GLN A 163 2.30 18.94 10.37
N TRP A 164 3.16 18.92 9.36
CA TRP A 164 2.73 19.10 7.97
C TRP A 164 1.90 17.91 7.50
N LEU A 165 2.36 16.70 7.77
CA LEU A 165 1.59 15.47 7.47
C LEU A 165 0.21 15.50 8.16
N GLU A 166 0.17 15.84 9.46
CA GLU A 166 -1.08 15.95 10.19
C GLU A 166 -2.01 16.99 9.55
N ARG A 167 -1.48 18.20 9.32
CA ARG A 167 -2.27 19.34 8.87
C ARG A 167 -2.83 19.18 7.46
N PHE A 168 -2.00 18.73 6.51
CA PHE A 168 -2.34 18.75 5.09
C PHE A 168 -2.90 17.41 4.58
N ILE A 169 -2.60 16.32 5.25
CA ILE A 169 -3.02 14.99 4.83
C ILE A 169 -4.05 14.41 5.83
N LEU A 170 -3.65 14.23 7.09
CA LEU A 170 -4.45 13.44 8.03
C LEU A 170 -5.68 14.20 8.55
N SER A 171 -5.57 15.50 8.81
CA SER A 171 -6.70 16.29 9.29
C SER A 171 -7.62 16.77 8.17
N ALA A 172 -7.12 16.90 6.96
CA ALA A 172 -7.90 17.41 5.82
C ALA A 172 -9.09 16.50 5.45
N GLY A 173 -8.95 15.17 5.61
CA GLY A 173 -9.98 14.23 5.16
C GLY A 173 -10.30 14.45 3.68
N GLY A 174 -11.57 14.42 3.33
CA GLY A 174 -12.07 14.71 1.99
C GLY A 174 -12.57 16.15 1.82
N SER A 175 -12.06 17.11 2.61
CA SER A 175 -12.45 18.52 2.50
C SER A 175 -11.80 19.24 1.33
N GLU A 176 -10.70 18.71 0.83
CA GLU A 176 -9.96 19.22 -0.32
C GLU A 176 -9.74 18.11 -1.34
N ASP A 177 -9.45 18.48 -2.59
CA ASP A 177 -9.08 17.54 -3.63
C ASP A 177 -7.66 17.02 -3.36
N ALA A 178 -7.43 15.73 -3.54
CA ALA A 178 -6.10 15.13 -3.35
C ALA A 178 -5.05 15.66 -4.35
N GLU A 179 -5.48 16.32 -5.44
CA GLU A 179 -4.62 16.96 -6.43
C GLU A 179 -4.28 18.44 -6.06
N ALA A 180 -4.89 18.99 -5.00
CA ALA A 180 -4.68 20.37 -4.60
C ALA A 180 -3.45 20.55 -3.72
#